data_2f270e0b11375af092c09fe7d03ba264
#
_entry.id   2f270e0b11375af092c09fe7d03ba264
#
_cell.length_a   1.000
_cell.length_b   1.000
_cell.length_c   1.000
_cell.angle_alpha   90.00
_cell.angle_beta   90.00
_cell.angle_gamma   90.00
#
_symmetry.space_group_name_H-M   'P 1'
#
loop_
_entity.id
_entity.type
_entity.pdbx_description
1 polymer ?
#
loop_
_entity_poly.entity_id
_entity_poly.type
_entity_poly.pdbx_seq_one_letter_code
_entity_poly.pdbx_strand_id
1 'polypeptide(L)'
;MTYQEFARRAMDYAQQIGCASSELYYANGESFEVNANGGEIDRYSVSREAGISVRVSINGREGYAYTERIDDPERLVDHAADNAKCNESADEHPMQTKQSYQTVVRQDSALKHLSESERIALAKRLEQTCLALDPRVKRVVYCTAGYDSGAVVMENSLGLHAERTTDSSYIYVMPSVEDGFELQTGFAFLMGTEAAQVEACAKEAVEDALGKLGASPVDSGCYRVLLKPYAMCDLLSAFAPMFSADAAQKGLSLLANKEGETIASGLVTIWDDPFDLVAPRAFDGEGTPCVRKAVIEHGVLKTLLHNLKTAKKAGRDSTGNASRRSAASSVGVSPTVFRVETGKHDYDELLLELGTGLIISELEGIHAGVDEVSGDFSLKAAGFLVENGAVVRPVSNITVAGNFVSMMKDVVAIGSDLRFGMPQGGYFGSPSMLVSGLTVAGN
;
A
#
# COMPACT_ATOMS: atom_id res chain seq x y z
N MET A 1 10.70 -21.71 -25.30
CA MET A 1 12.01 -21.03 -25.39
C MET A 1 12.34 -20.37 -24.05
N THR A 2 13.57 -19.90 -23.84
CA THR A 2 13.92 -19.11 -22.65
C THR A 2 13.41 -17.68 -22.79
N TYR A 3 13.29 -16.95 -21.65
CA TYR A 3 12.93 -15.53 -21.69
C TYR A 3 13.94 -14.71 -22.52
N GLN A 4 15.22 -14.93 -22.36
CA GLN A 4 16.27 -14.21 -23.09
C GLN A 4 16.16 -14.40 -24.62
N GLU A 5 15.85 -15.61 -25.05
CA GLU A 5 15.64 -15.90 -26.48
C GLU A 5 14.36 -15.22 -26.97
N PHE A 6 13.29 -15.25 -26.19
CA PHE A 6 12.04 -14.55 -26.50
C PHE A 6 12.26 -13.02 -26.63
N ALA A 7 12.91 -12.42 -25.64
CA ALA A 7 13.15 -10.99 -25.60
C ALA A 7 14.00 -10.52 -26.79
N ARG A 8 15.08 -11.23 -27.09
CA ARG A 8 15.92 -10.93 -28.26
C ARG A 8 15.11 -10.98 -29.57
N ARG A 9 14.36 -12.08 -29.81
CA ARG A 9 13.55 -12.22 -31.03
C ARG A 9 12.46 -11.17 -31.13
N ALA A 10 11.77 -10.83 -30.02
CA ALA A 10 10.76 -9.79 -30.02
C ALA A 10 11.35 -8.43 -30.38
N MET A 11 12.49 -8.06 -29.80
CA MET A 11 13.15 -6.77 -30.11
C MET A 11 13.69 -6.71 -31.54
N ASP A 12 14.34 -7.80 -32.02
CA ASP A 12 14.81 -7.89 -33.40
C ASP A 12 13.65 -7.75 -34.40
N TYR A 13 12.54 -8.43 -34.15
CA TYR A 13 11.37 -8.37 -35.01
C TYR A 13 10.68 -6.99 -34.96
N ALA A 14 10.54 -6.38 -33.79
CA ALA A 14 10.01 -5.01 -33.67
C ALA A 14 10.82 -4.02 -34.50
N GLN A 15 12.15 -4.14 -34.52
CA GLN A 15 13.01 -3.32 -35.36
C GLN A 15 12.77 -3.61 -36.86
N GLN A 16 12.64 -4.88 -37.25
CA GLN A 16 12.41 -5.27 -38.66
C GLN A 16 11.11 -4.71 -39.21
N ILE A 17 10.02 -4.64 -38.44
CA ILE A 17 8.73 -4.10 -38.86
C ILE A 17 8.65 -2.56 -38.69
N GLY A 18 9.75 -1.90 -38.35
CA GLY A 18 9.86 -0.43 -38.33
C GLY A 18 9.37 0.24 -37.05
N CYS A 19 9.34 -0.45 -35.93
CA CYS A 19 9.10 0.20 -34.63
C CYS A 19 10.26 1.15 -34.29
N ALA A 20 9.93 2.38 -33.90
CA ALA A 20 10.91 3.37 -33.49
C ALA A 20 11.57 3.00 -32.14
N SER A 21 10.80 2.35 -31.26
CA SER A 21 11.27 1.77 -30.02
C SER A 21 10.38 0.61 -29.58
N SER A 22 10.96 -0.30 -28.78
CA SER A 22 10.25 -1.44 -28.19
C SER A 22 10.74 -1.70 -26.78
N GLU A 23 9.85 -2.12 -25.88
CA GLU A 23 10.11 -2.46 -24.49
C GLU A 23 9.41 -3.76 -24.15
N LEU A 24 10.13 -4.64 -23.45
CA LEU A 24 9.57 -5.84 -22.83
C LEU A 24 9.56 -5.68 -21.33
N TYR A 25 8.48 -6.14 -20.72
CA TYR A 25 8.31 -6.25 -19.28
C TYR A 25 7.88 -7.68 -18.96
N TYR A 26 8.76 -8.44 -18.35
CA TYR A 26 8.49 -9.79 -17.85
C TYR A 26 8.31 -9.73 -16.34
N ALA A 27 7.23 -10.32 -15.86
CA ALA A 27 7.01 -10.53 -14.43
C ALA A 27 6.63 -11.97 -14.17
N ASN A 28 7.19 -12.53 -13.11
CA ASN A 28 6.73 -13.81 -12.54
C ASN A 28 6.54 -13.65 -11.04
N GLY A 29 5.71 -14.49 -10.45
CA GLY A 29 5.45 -14.52 -9.04
C GLY A 29 4.98 -15.87 -8.55
N GLU A 30 5.25 -16.14 -7.29
CA GLU A 30 4.66 -17.23 -6.53
C GLU A 30 4.08 -16.65 -5.26
N SER A 31 2.81 -16.93 -4.98
CA SER A 31 2.15 -16.64 -3.72
C SER A 31 1.75 -17.95 -3.02
N PHE A 32 1.90 -17.96 -1.73
CA PHE A 32 1.47 -19.01 -0.84
C PHE A 32 0.59 -18.43 0.25
N GLU A 33 -0.52 -19.09 0.54
CA GLU A 33 -1.41 -18.72 1.64
C GLU A 33 -1.99 -19.96 2.29
N VAL A 34 -1.98 -19.99 3.61
CA VAL A 34 -2.64 -21.01 4.41
C VAL A 34 -3.51 -20.35 5.48
N ASN A 35 -4.76 -20.80 5.56
CA ASN A 35 -5.73 -20.34 6.57
C ASN A 35 -6.07 -21.49 7.50
N ALA A 36 -5.99 -21.23 8.82
CA ALA A 36 -6.44 -22.15 9.86
C ALA A 36 -7.81 -21.71 10.39
N ASN A 37 -8.69 -22.68 10.66
CA ASN A 37 -10.00 -22.46 11.29
C ASN A 37 -10.44 -23.72 12.05
N GLY A 38 -10.74 -23.58 13.33
CA GLY A 38 -11.18 -24.68 14.18
C GLY A 38 -10.12 -25.78 14.38
N GLY A 39 -8.84 -25.43 14.31
CA GLY A 39 -7.71 -26.38 14.43
C GLY A 39 -7.38 -27.12 13.15
N GLU A 40 -8.15 -26.91 12.08
CA GLU A 40 -7.93 -27.52 10.77
C GLU A 40 -7.49 -26.47 9.74
N ILE A 41 -7.07 -26.94 8.55
CA ILE A 41 -6.76 -26.05 7.43
C ILE A 41 -8.03 -25.85 6.61
N ASP A 42 -8.52 -24.61 6.61
CA ASP A 42 -9.70 -24.22 5.85
C ASP A 42 -9.35 -23.93 4.38
N ARG A 43 -8.21 -23.27 4.17
CA ARG A 43 -7.73 -22.94 2.83
C ARG A 43 -6.20 -23.12 2.73
N TYR A 44 -5.78 -23.72 1.62
CA TYR A 44 -4.40 -23.81 1.22
C TYR A 44 -4.30 -23.40 -0.25
N SER A 45 -3.51 -22.39 -0.55
CA SER A 45 -3.38 -21.86 -1.89
C SER A 45 -1.91 -21.66 -2.25
N VAL A 46 -1.54 -22.15 -3.43
CA VAL A 46 -0.29 -21.82 -4.10
C VAL A 46 -0.64 -21.31 -5.49
N SER A 47 -0.27 -20.10 -5.81
CA SER A 47 -0.43 -19.53 -7.14
C SER A 47 0.93 -19.23 -7.74
N ARG A 48 1.07 -19.53 -9.04
CA ARG A 48 2.24 -19.15 -9.83
C ARG A 48 1.76 -18.43 -11.07
N GLU A 49 2.26 -17.23 -11.24
CA GLU A 49 1.91 -16.38 -12.36
C GLU A 49 3.17 -15.98 -13.12
N ALA A 50 3.08 -15.90 -14.42
CA ALA A 50 4.12 -15.33 -15.26
C ALA A 50 3.49 -14.66 -16.46
N GLY A 51 4.05 -13.54 -16.89
CA GLY A 51 3.56 -12.85 -18.07
C GLY A 51 4.60 -11.93 -18.67
N ILE A 52 4.48 -11.72 -19.98
CA ILE A 52 5.31 -10.80 -20.74
C ILE A 52 4.39 -9.80 -21.41
N SER A 53 4.74 -8.53 -21.32
CA SER A 53 4.16 -7.51 -22.19
C SER A 53 5.21 -6.90 -23.09
N VAL A 54 4.74 -6.50 -24.27
CA VAL A 54 5.49 -5.71 -25.23
C VAL A 54 4.81 -4.37 -25.39
N ARG A 55 5.60 -3.31 -25.34
CA ARG A 55 5.20 -1.96 -25.73
C ARG A 55 6.04 -1.55 -26.94
N VAL A 56 5.41 -1.05 -27.99
CA VAL A 56 6.08 -0.54 -29.19
C VAL A 56 5.66 0.88 -29.51
N SER A 57 6.54 1.64 -30.14
CA SER A 57 6.22 2.94 -30.72
C SER A 57 6.37 2.89 -32.24
N ILE A 58 5.30 3.23 -32.99
CA ILE A 58 5.28 3.27 -34.43
C ILE A 58 4.63 4.60 -34.87
N ASN A 59 5.36 5.40 -35.67
CA ASN A 59 4.89 6.70 -36.14
C ASN A 59 4.35 7.63 -35.03
N GLY A 60 5.01 7.62 -33.87
CA GLY A 60 4.63 8.41 -32.68
C GLY A 60 3.41 7.88 -31.93
N ARG A 61 2.90 6.71 -32.29
CA ARG A 61 1.78 6.04 -31.60
C ARG A 61 2.29 4.83 -30.83
N GLU A 62 1.74 4.61 -29.66
CA GLU A 62 2.10 3.48 -28.80
C GLU A 62 1.07 2.36 -28.91
N GLY A 63 1.57 1.14 -28.95
CA GLY A 63 0.77 -0.05 -28.83
C GLY A 63 1.34 -0.98 -27.75
N TYR A 64 0.46 -1.73 -27.16
CA TYR A 64 0.75 -2.62 -26.04
C TYR A 64 0.07 -3.96 -26.25
N ALA A 65 0.77 -5.06 -25.97
CA ALA A 65 0.21 -6.41 -25.98
C ALA A 65 0.81 -7.24 -24.84
N TYR A 66 0.08 -8.26 -24.40
CA TYR A 66 0.40 -9.12 -23.27
C TYR A 66 0.19 -10.59 -23.61
N THR A 67 1.02 -11.45 -23.03
CA THR A 67 0.87 -12.92 -23.08
C THR A 67 1.41 -13.58 -21.82
N GLU A 68 0.84 -14.73 -21.46
CA GLU A 68 1.38 -15.63 -20.43
C GLU A 68 2.29 -16.73 -21.05
N ARG A 69 2.39 -16.78 -22.37
CA ARG A 69 3.11 -17.82 -23.11
C ARG A 69 4.44 -17.31 -23.65
N ILE A 70 5.49 -18.08 -23.40
CA ILE A 70 6.86 -17.77 -23.90
C ILE A 70 7.13 -18.64 -25.15
N ASP A 71 6.34 -18.46 -26.20
CA ASP A 71 6.44 -19.31 -27.40
C ASP A 71 6.44 -18.54 -28.75
N ASP A 72 5.78 -17.38 -28.86
CA ASP A 72 5.59 -16.66 -30.12
C ASP A 72 5.81 -15.14 -29.95
N PRO A 73 7.09 -14.69 -29.91
CA PRO A 73 7.40 -13.29 -29.68
C PRO A 73 6.97 -12.38 -30.84
N GLU A 74 7.07 -12.85 -32.09
CA GLU A 74 6.71 -12.10 -33.28
C GLU A 74 5.21 -11.73 -33.27
N ARG A 75 4.36 -12.73 -32.97
CA ARG A 75 2.92 -12.51 -32.84
C ARG A 75 2.56 -11.52 -31.75
N LEU A 76 3.27 -11.54 -30.62
CA LEU A 76 3.05 -10.58 -29.55
C LEU A 76 3.39 -9.17 -30.01
N VAL A 77 4.49 -9.00 -30.75
CA VAL A 77 4.88 -7.70 -31.32
C VAL A 77 3.88 -7.25 -32.40
N ASP A 78 3.37 -8.15 -33.25
CA ASP A 78 2.34 -7.81 -34.24
C ASP A 78 1.07 -7.27 -33.57
N HIS A 79 0.61 -7.93 -32.49
CA HIS A 79 -0.54 -7.44 -31.71
C HIS A 79 -0.29 -6.04 -31.13
N ALA A 80 0.91 -5.80 -30.58
CA ALA A 80 1.26 -4.48 -30.09
C ALA A 80 1.31 -3.43 -31.23
N ALA A 81 1.86 -3.80 -32.37
CA ALA A 81 1.93 -2.92 -33.56
C ALA A 81 0.53 -2.58 -34.10
N ASP A 82 -0.39 -3.54 -34.14
CA ASP A 82 -1.78 -3.31 -34.55
C ASP A 82 -2.53 -2.41 -33.56
N ASN A 83 -2.31 -2.60 -32.25
CA ASN A 83 -2.86 -1.72 -31.23
C ASN A 83 -2.31 -0.28 -31.35
N ALA A 84 -1.02 -0.11 -31.73
CA ALA A 84 -0.46 1.21 -32.00
C ALA A 84 -1.15 1.93 -33.14
N LYS A 85 -1.57 1.22 -34.22
CA LYS A 85 -2.30 1.79 -35.35
C LYS A 85 -3.69 2.30 -34.97
N CYS A 86 -4.32 1.65 -33.95
CA CYS A 86 -5.64 2.02 -33.46
C CYS A 86 -5.60 3.12 -32.39
N ASN A 87 -4.43 3.43 -31.83
CA ASN A 87 -4.28 4.43 -30.78
C ASN A 87 -4.26 5.84 -31.40
N GLU A 88 -5.26 6.64 -31.08
CA GLU A 88 -5.36 8.04 -31.53
C GLU A 88 -4.69 9.03 -30.57
N SER A 89 -4.22 8.58 -29.42
CA SER A 89 -3.60 9.47 -28.44
C SER A 89 -2.27 10.00 -28.95
N ALA A 90 -2.14 11.32 -28.94
CA ALA A 90 -0.90 12.04 -29.23
C ALA A 90 0.00 12.19 -28.00
N ASP A 91 -0.41 11.66 -26.83
CA ASP A 91 0.38 11.73 -25.59
C ASP A 91 1.60 10.82 -25.71
N GLU A 92 2.78 11.41 -25.80
CA GLU A 92 4.02 10.65 -25.79
C GLU A 92 4.30 10.07 -24.38
N HIS A 93 4.54 8.77 -24.35
CA HIS A 93 4.98 8.06 -23.16
C HIS A 93 6.42 7.53 -23.38
N PRO A 94 7.46 8.30 -23.00
CA PRO A 94 8.85 7.93 -23.28
C PRO A 94 9.20 6.56 -22.69
N MET A 95 10.16 5.88 -23.32
CA MET A 95 10.82 4.72 -22.75
C MET A 95 12.11 5.17 -22.07
N GLN A 96 12.44 4.52 -20.93
CA GLN A 96 13.67 4.81 -20.21
C GLN A 96 14.89 4.34 -21.01
N THR A 97 15.97 5.11 -20.95
CA THR A 97 17.26 4.71 -21.53
C THR A 97 18.04 3.87 -20.52
N LYS A 98 19.24 3.41 -20.92
CA LYS A 98 20.16 2.71 -20.01
C LYS A 98 20.36 3.47 -18.71
N GLN A 99 20.18 2.79 -17.58
CA GLN A 99 20.32 3.33 -16.23
C GLN A 99 21.34 2.54 -15.41
N SER A 100 21.78 3.17 -14.32
CA SER A 100 22.51 2.54 -13.23
C SER A 100 21.67 2.57 -11.97
N TYR A 101 21.65 1.48 -11.23
CA TYR A 101 20.82 1.33 -10.04
C TYR A 101 21.68 1.16 -8.80
N GLN A 102 21.25 1.76 -7.70
CA GLN A 102 21.88 1.47 -6.43
C GLN A 102 21.48 0.07 -5.92
N THR A 103 22.37 -0.55 -5.18
CA THR A 103 22.07 -1.81 -4.50
C THR A 103 21.08 -1.54 -3.36
N VAL A 104 19.99 -2.30 -3.33
CA VAL A 104 19.02 -2.27 -2.24
C VAL A 104 19.25 -3.44 -1.30
N VAL A 105 19.20 -3.15 0.01
CA VAL A 105 19.26 -4.19 1.03
C VAL A 105 17.86 -4.80 1.15
N ARG A 106 17.78 -6.12 1.09
CA ARG A 106 16.54 -6.87 1.29
C ARG A 106 16.67 -7.70 2.56
N GLN A 107 15.57 -7.80 3.28
CA GLN A 107 15.43 -8.77 4.34
C GLN A 107 14.85 -10.05 3.76
N ASP A 108 15.40 -11.19 4.16
CA ASP A 108 14.83 -12.48 3.80
C ASP A 108 13.48 -12.65 4.49
N SER A 109 12.54 -13.16 3.74
CA SER A 109 11.20 -13.46 4.20
C SER A 109 11.21 -14.65 5.16
N ALA A 110 10.72 -14.46 6.38
CA ALA A 110 10.74 -15.49 7.42
C ALA A 110 9.99 -16.77 6.98
N LEU A 111 8.84 -16.65 6.32
CA LEU A 111 7.98 -17.78 5.98
C LEU A 111 8.45 -18.53 4.72
N LYS A 112 9.11 -17.87 3.79
CA LYS A 112 9.55 -18.48 2.55
C LYS A 112 10.53 -19.64 2.76
N HIS A 113 11.36 -19.54 3.79
CA HIS A 113 12.36 -20.54 4.13
C HIS A 113 11.81 -21.72 4.94
N LEU A 114 10.57 -21.62 5.44
CA LEU A 114 9.91 -22.72 6.13
C LEU A 114 9.42 -23.76 5.14
N SER A 115 9.44 -25.01 5.55
CA SER A 115 8.75 -26.10 4.83
C SER A 115 7.22 -25.88 4.87
N GLU A 116 6.51 -26.53 3.96
CA GLU A 116 5.05 -26.51 3.92
C GLU A 116 4.42 -26.89 5.26
N SER A 117 4.92 -27.97 5.90
CA SER A 117 4.44 -28.42 7.20
C SER A 117 4.69 -27.40 8.32
N GLU A 118 5.82 -26.68 8.29
CA GLU A 118 6.11 -25.62 9.27
C GLU A 118 5.20 -24.40 9.08
N ARG A 119 4.89 -23.99 7.85
CA ARG A 119 3.93 -22.90 7.57
C ARG A 119 2.53 -23.25 8.05
N ILE A 120 2.07 -24.49 7.79
CA ILE A 120 0.81 -25.01 8.30
C ILE A 120 0.79 -25.00 9.84
N ALA A 121 1.86 -25.49 10.47
CA ALA A 121 1.99 -25.51 11.92
C ALA A 121 1.97 -24.07 12.52
N LEU A 122 2.60 -23.11 11.82
CA LEU A 122 2.59 -21.70 12.23
C LEU A 122 1.16 -21.10 12.22
N ALA A 123 0.39 -21.33 11.17
CA ALA A 123 -0.99 -20.84 11.09
C ALA A 123 -1.87 -21.47 12.18
N LYS A 124 -1.78 -22.79 12.40
CA LYS A 124 -2.50 -23.47 13.49
C LYS A 124 -2.08 -22.96 14.88
N ARG A 125 -0.78 -22.71 15.08
CA ARG A 125 -0.26 -22.14 16.33
C ARG A 125 -0.79 -20.73 16.58
N LEU A 126 -0.90 -19.90 15.54
CA LEU A 126 -1.45 -18.55 15.64
C LEU A 126 -2.92 -18.59 16.13
N GLU A 127 -3.74 -19.46 15.53
CA GLU A 127 -5.12 -19.67 15.96
C GLU A 127 -5.21 -20.18 17.41
N GLN A 128 -4.44 -21.24 17.75
CA GLN A 128 -4.44 -21.82 19.09
C GLN A 128 -3.97 -20.82 20.16
N THR A 129 -2.99 -19.98 19.83
CA THR A 129 -2.51 -18.94 20.73
C THR A 129 -3.63 -17.94 21.03
N CYS A 130 -4.37 -17.47 20.01
CA CYS A 130 -5.52 -16.59 20.22
C CYS A 130 -6.57 -17.22 21.15
N LEU A 131 -6.95 -18.47 20.89
CA LEU A 131 -7.96 -19.20 21.67
C LEU A 131 -7.53 -19.44 23.14
N ALA A 132 -6.23 -19.52 23.40
CA ALA A 132 -5.68 -19.75 24.73
C ALA A 132 -5.50 -18.49 25.57
N LEU A 133 -5.46 -17.30 24.96
CA LEU A 133 -5.17 -16.03 25.66
C LEU A 133 -6.32 -15.58 26.58
N ASP A 134 -7.56 -15.78 26.19
CA ASP A 134 -8.72 -15.38 26.99
C ASP A 134 -9.92 -16.34 26.74
N PRO A 135 -10.65 -16.80 27.77
CA PRO A 135 -11.79 -17.71 27.60
C PRO A 135 -12.96 -17.11 26.83
N ARG A 136 -13.02 -15.80 26.64
CA ARG A 136 -14.02 -15.11 25.82
C ARG A 136 -13.69 -15.19 24.32
N VAL A 137 -12.46 -15.55 23.93
CA VAL A 137 -12.15 -15.86 22.53
C VAL A 137 -12.82 -17.17 22.16
N LYS A 138 -13.92 -17.12 21.39
CA LYS A 138 -14.72 -18.29 21.00
C LYS A 138 -14.31 -18.88 19.67
N ARG A 139 -13.80 -18.05 18.79
CA ARG A 139 -13.34 -18.48 17.45
C ARG A 139 -12.35 -17.47 16.90
N VAL A 140 -11.63 -17.89 15.87
CA VAL A 140 -10.81 -17.01 15.03
C VAL A 140 -11.47 -16.95 13.66
N VAL A 141 -11.87 -15.75 13.22
CA VAL A 141 -12.62 -15.54 11.97
C VAL A 141 -11.70 -15.67 10.78
N TYR A 142 -10.50 -15.10 10.89
CA TYR A 142 -9.42 -15.21 9.90
C TYR A 142 -8.12 -15.51 10.63
N CYS A 143 -7.35 -16.46 10.13
CA CYS A 143 -6.05 -16.81 10.64
C CYS A 143 -5.17 -17.25 9.47
N THR A 144 -4.32 -16.35 9.00
CA THR A 144 -3.60 -16.52 7.75
C THR A 144 -2.10 -16.38 7.97
N ALA A 145 -1.34 -17.26 7.32
CA ALA A 145 0.08 -17.10 7.09
C ALA A 145 0.38 -17.22 5.60
N GLY A 146 1.15 -16.29 5.06
CA GLY A 146 1.44 -16.25 3.64
C GLY A 146 2.76 -15.61 3.29
N TYR A 147 3.21 -15.86 2.04
CA TYR A 147 4.31 -15.14 1.43
C TYR A 147 4.02 -14.88 -0.05
N ASP A 148 4.61 -13.80 -0.55
CA ASP A 148 4.66 -13.47 -1.96
C ASP A 148 6.11 -13.31 -2.38
N SER A 149 6.49 -13.92 -3.50
CA SER A 149 7.81 -13.74 -4.09
C SER A 149 7.70 -13.60 -5.60
N GLY A 150 8.60 -12.84 -6.20
CA GLY A 150 8.56 -12.64 -7.63
C GLY A 150 9.83 -12.04 -8.20
N ALA A 151 9.86 -11.96 -9.52
CA ALA A 151 10.92 -11.27 -10.26
C ALA A 151 10.31 -10.44 -11.38
N VAL A 152 10.97 -9.34 -11.68
CA VAL A 152 10.67 -8.47 -12.82
C VAL A 152 11.94 -8.27 -13.61
N VAL A 153 11.84 -8.44 -14.94
CA VAL A 153 12.90 -8.10 -15.89
C VAL A 153 12.34 -7.11 -16.91
N MET A 154 13.04 -6.03 -17.12
CA MET A 154 12.70 -5.02 -18.12
C MET A 154 13.87 -4.84 -19.08
N GLU A 155 13.56 -4.86 -20.37
CA GLU A 155 14.53 -4.60 -21.44
C GLU A 155 13.87 -3.78 -22.54
N ASN A 156 14.66 -2.91 -23.18
CA ASN A 156 14.15 -2.15 -24.32
C ASN A 156 15.23 -1.86 -25.38
N SER A 157 14.80 -1.43 -26.55
CA SER A 157 15.65 -1.08 -27.70
C SER A 157 16.54 0.15 -27.44
N LEU A 158 16.35 0.89 -26.33
CA LEU A 158 17.17 2.05 -25.95
C LEU A 158 18.30 1.68 -24.98
N GLY A 159 18.52 0.38 -24.76
CA GLY A 159 19.59 -0.16 -23.95
C GLY A 159 19.28 -0.28 -22.45
N LEU A 160 18.01 -0.12 -22.04
CA LEU A 160 17.59 -0.45 -20.70
C LEU A 160 17.71 -1.96 -20.49
N HIS A 161 18.28 -2.34 -19.34
CA HIS A 161 18.19 -3.67 -18.76
C HIS A 161 18.09 -3.51 -17.25
N ALA A 162 17.02 -3.98 -16.65
CA ALA A 162 16.73 -3.83 -15.23
C ALA A 162 16.07 -5.10 -14.69
N GLU A 163 16.63 -5.63 -13.60
CA GLU A 163 16.12 -6.81 -12.92
C GLU A 163 15.92 -6.55 -11.45
N ARG A 164 14.83 -7.06 -10.90
CA ARG A 164 14.59 -7.09 -9.46
C ARG A 164 13.84 -8.34 -9.07
N THR A 165 14.05 -8.77 -7.83
CA THR A 165 13.19 -9.76 -7.17
C THR A 165 12.41 -9.09 -6.06
N THR A 166 11.27 -9.63 -5.70
CA THR A 166 10.47 -9.22 -4.54
C THR A 166 10.25 -10.42 -3.64
N ASP A 167 10.18 -10.19 -2.35
CA ASP A 167 9.95 -11.22 -1.36
C ASP A 167 9.30 -10.58 -0.13
N SER A 168 8.14 -11.07 0.28
CA SER A 168 7.46 -10.63 1.49
C SER A 168 6.76 -11.79 2.17
N SER A 169 6.74 -11.79 3.50
CA SER A 169 5.95 -12.71 4.31
C SER A 169 5.01 -11.92 5.19
N TYR A 170 3.89 -12.53 5.53
CA TYR A 170 2.92 -11.91 6.43
C TYR A 170 2.15 -12.96 7.23
N ILE A 171 1.69 -12.54 8.39
CA ILE A 171 0.63 -13.20 9.15
C ILE A 171 -0.42 -12.16 9.50
N TYR A 172 -1.68 -12.57 9.55
CA TYR A 172 -2.73 -11.79 10.17
C TYR A 172 -3.75 -12.67 10.85
N VAL A 173 -4.40 -12.12 11.86
CA VAL A 173 -5.40 -12.86 12.62
C VAL A 173 -6.53 -11.95 13.07
N MET A 174 -7.74 -12.48 13.05
CA MET A 174 -8.97 -11.81 13.49
C MET A 174 -9.72 -12.72 14.48
N PRO A 175 -9.38 -12.68 15.78
CA PRO A 175 -10.16 -13.37 16.79
C PRO A 175 -11.51 -12.69 17.03
N SER A 176 -12.50 -13.48 17.44
CA SER A 176 -13.81 -13.02 17.87
C SER A 176 -13.99 -13.36 19.35
N VAL A 177 -14.29 -12.34 20.15
CA VAL A 177 -14.60 -12.44 21.58
C VAL A 177 -16.09 -12.29 21.81
N GLU A 178 -16.62 -13.08 22.74
CA GLU A 178 -18.02 -13.03 23.15
C GLU A 178 -18.13 -12.80 24.65
N ASP A 179 -18.95 -11.82 25.03
CA ASP A 179 -19.29 -11.56 26.44
C ASP A 179 -20.82 -11.35 26.55
N GLY A 180 -21.52 -12.36 27.05
CA GLY A 180 -22.96 -12.38 27.04
C GLY A 180 -23.57 -12.42 25.63
N PHE A 181 -24.22 -11.33 25.20
CA PHE A 181 -24.82 -11.18 23.86
C PHE A 181 -23.94 -10.30 22.94
N GLU A 182 -22.84 -9.80 23.46
CA GLU A 182 -21.94 -8.93 22.70
C GLU A 182 -20.87 -9.77 22.01
N LEU A 183 -20.60 -9.42 20.75
CA LEU A 183 -19.57 -10.02 19.93
C LEU A 183 -18.71 -8.89 19.36
N GLN A 184 -17.40 -8.98 19.59
CA GLN A 184 -16.41 -8.06 19.05
C GLN A 184 -15.30 -8.83 18.32
N THR A 185 -14.68 -8.20 17.35
CA THR A 185 -13.50 -8.73 16.64
C THR A 185 -12.32 -7.79 16.81
N GLY A 186 -11.13 -8.37 16.93
CA GLY A 186 -9.90 -7.63 16.88
C GLY A 186 -9.06 -8.03 15.67
N PHE A 187 -8.06 -7.24 15.35
CA PHE A 187 -7.20 -7.48 14.20
C PHE A 187 -5.75 -7.18 14.52
N ALA A 188 -4.85 -8.04 14.02
CA ALA A 188 -3.42 -7.75 13.96
C ALA A 188 -2.81 -8.30 12.67
N PHE A 189 -1.84 -7.56 12.15
CA PHE A 189 -1.09 -7.88 10.95
C PHE A 189 0.40 -7.63 11.18
N LEU A 190 1.22 -8.63 10.88
CA LEU A 190 2.68 -8.52 10.91
C LEU A 190 3.26 -8.93 9.56
N MET A 191 4.32 -8.24 9.14
CA MET A 191 4.91 -8.39 7.81
C MET A 191 6.42 -8.57 7.88
N GLY A 192 7.01 -9.15 6.84
CA GLY A 192 8.45 -9.32 6.72
C GLY A 192 9.00 -10.28 7.76
N THR A 193 10.07 -9.91 8.45
CA THR A 193 10.72 -10.71 9.50
C THR A 193 9.82 -10.87 10.74
N GLU A 194 8.90 -9.94 10.96
CA GLU A 194 7.95 -9.98 12.07
C GLU A 194 6.85 -11.03 11.87
N ALA A 195 6.63 -11.50 10.65
CA ALA A 195 5.63 -12.53 10.35
C ALA A 195 5.85 -13.87 11.09
N ALA A 196 7.01 -14.08 11.71
CA ALA A 196 7.26 -15.24 12.59
C ALA A 196 6.87 -15.01 14.06
N GLN A 197 6.49 -13.78 14.46
CA GLN A 197 6.15 -13.40 15.85
C GLN A 197 4.68 -13.71 16.17
N VAL A 198 4.34 -14.99 16.16
CA VAL A 198 2.97 -15.50 16.34
C VAL A 198 2.32 -15.02 17.63
N GLU A 199 3.06 -15.09 18.74
CA GLU A 199 2.55 -14.71 20.07
C GLU A 199 2.23 -13.22 20.15
N ALA A 200 3.09 -12.38 19.57
CA ALA A 200 2.87 -10.94 19.54
C ALA A 200 1.63 -10.58 18.70
N CYS A 201 1.48 -11.21 17.53
CA CYS A 201 0.33 -11.02 16.64
C CYS A 201 -0.98 -11.45 17.33
N ALA A 202 -1.00 -12.65 17.93
CA ALA A 202 -2.16 -13.18 18.63
C ALA A 202 -2.56 -12.27 19.81
N LYS A 203 -1.57 -11.84 20.61
CA LYS A 203 -1.80 -10.97 21.76
C LYS A 203 -2.40 -9.62 21.32
N GLU A 204 -1.82 -8.96 20.34
CA GLU A 204 -2.29 -7.68 19.83
C GLU A 204 -3.75 -7.78 19.34
N ALA A 205 -4.08 -8.81 18.56
CA ALA A 205 -5.44 -9.01 18.04
C ALA A 205 -6.46 -9.31 19.15
N VAL A 206 -6.10 -10.14 20.15
CA VAL A 206 -7.00 -10.47 21.26
C VAL A 206 -7.20 -9.27 22.18
N GLU A 207 -6.16 -8.51 22.49
CA GLU A 207 -6.26 -7.28 23.28
C GLU A 207 -7.13 -6.23 22.56
N ASP A 208 -7.02 -6.10 21.23
CA ASP A 208 -7.87 -5.22 20.43
C ASP A 208 -9.34 -5.65 20.51
N ALA A 209 -9.65 -6.95 20.37
CA ALA A 209 -11.01 -7.46 20.49
C ALA A 209 -11.62 -7.23 21.87
N LEU A 210 -10.86 -7.57 22.93
CA LEU A 210 -11.29 -7.42 24.31
C LEU A 210 -11.52 -5.95 24.69
N GLY A 211 -10.66 -5.06 24.19
CA GLY A 211 -10.77 -3.64 24.41
C GLY A 211 -12.04 -2.99 23.85
N LYS A 212 -12.71 -3.65 22.89
CA LYS A 212 -13.95 -3.17 22.26
C LYS A 212 -15.23 -3.61 22.98
N LEU A 213 -15.13 -4.52 23.96
CA LEU A 213 -16.30 -4.99 24.72
C LEU A 213 -16.91 -3.85 25.54
N GLY A 214 -18.24 -3.74 25.55
CA GLY A 214 -18.99 -2.68 26.21
C GLY A 214 -19.00 -1.36 25.43
N ALA A 215 -18.61 -1.38 24.16
CA ALA A 215 -18.57 -0.19 23.32
C ALA A 215 -19.99 0.38 23.10
N SER A 216 -20.08 1.69 23.22
CA SER A 216 -21.31 2.46 22.98
C SER A 216 -20.99 3.77 22.28
N PRO A 217 -21.94 4.35 21.52
CA PRO A 217 -21.68 5.61 20.83
C PRO A 217 -21.43 6.76 21.80
N VAL A 218 -20.89 7.86 21.28
CA VAL A 218 -20.79 9.18 21.95
C VAL A 218 -21.82 10.13 21.37
N ASP A 219 -22.03 11.26 22.04
CA ASP A 219 -22.87 12.33 21.49
C ASP A 219 -22.24 12.90 20.21
N SER A 220 -23.10 13.35 19.30
CA SER A 220 -22.63 14.01 18.07
C SER A 220 -21.98 15.36 18.38
N GLY A 221 -20.81 15.61 17.75
CA GLY A 221 -20.07 16.85 18.00
C GLY A 221 -18.73 16.91 17.28
N CYS A 222 -17.95 17.94 17.59
CA CYS A 222 -16.57 18.06 17.15
C CYS A 222 -15.65 17.61 18.29
N TYR A 223 -14.75 16.68 18.02
CA TYR A 223 -13.85 16.10 19.01
C TYR A 223 -12.38 16.27 18.58
N ARG A 224 -11.52 16.49 19.56
CA ARG A 224 -10.09 16.20 19.38
C ARG A 224 -9.95 14.68 19.16
N VAL A 225 -9.15 14.28 18.20
CA VAL A 225 -9.05 12.86 17.83
C VAL A 225 -7.60 12.44 17.73
N LEU A 226 -7.27 11.37 18.43
CA LEU A 226 -6.02 10.61 18.26
C LEU A 226 -6.30 9.45 17.31
N LEU A 227 -5.85 9.58 16.06
CA LEU A 227 -5.91 8.51 15.07
C LEU A 227 -4.76 7.53 15.32
N LYS A 228 -5.08 6.26 15.56
CA LYS A 228 -4.05 5.22 15.73
C LYS A 228 -3.40 4.86 14.38
N PRO A 229 -2.23 4.20 14.39
CA PRO A 229 -1.44 3.94 13.18
C PRO A 229 -2.23 3.29 12.05
N TYR A 230 -3.03 2.25 12.30
CA TYR A 230 -3.79 1.56 11.25
C TYR A 230 -4.86 2.46 10.63
N ALA A 231 -5.60 3.21 11.45
CA ALA A 231 -6.59 4.17 10.95
C ALA A 231 -5.94 5.26 10.07
N MET A 232 -4.74 5.71 10.43
CA MET A 232 -3.98 6.66 9.60
C MET A 232 -3.44 6.00 8.32
N CYS A 233 -2.97 4.76 8.38
CA CYS A 233 -2.53 4.01 7.18
C CYS A 233 -3.68 3.86 6.17
N ASP A 234 -4.89 3.58 6.65
CA ASP A 234 -6.08 3.47 5.81
C ASP A 234 -6.41 4.81 5.13
N LEU A 235 -6.37 5.92 5.85
CA LEU A 235 -6.57 7.26 5.27
C LEU A 235 -5.45 7.62 4.29
N LEU A 236 -4.18 7.36 4.62
CA LEU A 236 -3.06 7.60 3.71
C LEU A 236 -3.19 6.80 2.42
N SER A 237 -3.60 5.53 2.52
CA SER A 237 -3.84 4.67 1.36
C SER A 237 -4.97 5.20 0.49
N ALA A 238 -6.10 5.56 1.12
CA ALA A 238 -7.29 6.06 0.44
C ALA A 238 -7.01 7.37 -0.32
N PHE A 239 -6.22 8.26 0.27
CA PHE A 239 -5.90 9.57 -0.32
C PHE A 239 -4.56 9.62 -1.08
N ALA A 240 -3.82 8.51 -1.18
CA ALA A 240 -2.58 8.45 -1.96
C ALA A 240 -2.75 8.85 -3.44
N PRO A 241 -3.88 8.54 -4.13
CA PRO A 241 -4.12 8.99 -5.50
C PRO A 241 -4.07 10.52 -5.69
N MET A 242 -4.38 11.31 -4.66
CA MET A 242 -4.29 12.77 -4.72
C MET A 242 -2.88 13.28 -5.02
N PHE A 243 -1.85 12.51 -4.63
CA PHE A 243 -0.44 12.85 -4.85
C PHE A 243 0.07 12.43 -6.22
N SER A 244 -0.77 11.76 -7.04
CA SER A 244 -0.43 11.38 -8.39
C SER A 244 -0.47 12.57 -9.35
N ALA A 245 0.61 12.80 -10.07
CA ALA A 245 0.65 13.79 -11.14
C ALA A 245 -0.31 13.43 -12.29
N ASP A 246 -0.60 12.15 -12.51
CA ASP A 246 -1.59 11.72 -13.50
C ASP A 246 -3.00 12.17 -13.09
N ALA A 247 -3.39 11.99 -11.84
CA ALA A 247 -4.65 12.49 -11.31
C ALA A 247 -4.72 14.02 -11.37
N ALA A 248 -3.66 14.71 -10.97
CA ALA A 248 -3.60 16.17 -11.02
C ALA A 248 -3.73 16.72 -12.47
N GLN A 249 -3.06 16.10 -13.45
CA GLN A 249 -3.12 16.47 -14.87
C GLN A 249 -4.48 16.20 -15.51
N LYS A 250 -5.27 15.30 -14.94
CA LYS A 250 -6.66 14.99 -15.36
C LYS A 250 -7.70 15.83 -14.60
N GLY A 251 -7.29 16.70 -13.68
CA GLY A 251 -8.21 17.49 -12.84
C GLY A 251 -8.91 16.68 -11.75
N LEU A 252 -8.33 15.53 -11.37
CA LEU A 252 -8.86 14.60 -10.37
C LEU A 252 -8.08 14.66 -9.05
N SER A 253 -7.46 15.79 -8.73
CA SER A 253 -6.75 15.98 -7.47
C SER A 253 -6.80 17.44 -7.02
N LEU A 254 -7.17 17.66 -5.76
CA LEU A 254 -7.08 18.97 -5.09
C LEU A 254 -5.64 19.51 -5.02
N LEU A 255 -4.64 18.67 -5.16
CA LEU A 255 -3.22 19.04 -5.08
C LEU A 255 -2.65 19.52 -6.41
N ALA A 256 -3.47 19.56 -7.48
CA ALA A 256 -3.06 20.13 -8.76
C ALA A 256 -2.58 21.57 -8.58
N ASN A 257 -1.35 21.86 -9.06
CA ASN A 257 -0.68 23.16 -8.95
C ASN A 257 -0.42 23.66 -7.51
N LYS A 258 -0.40 22.76 -6.52
CA LYS A 258 -0.16 23.09 -5.11
C LYS A 258 1.28 22.85 -4.65
N GLU A 259 2.18 22.44 -5.53
CA GLU A 259 3.60 22.31 -5.17
C GLU A 259 4.15 23.66 -4.67
N GLY A 260 4.81 23.63 -3.52
CA GLY A 260 5.28 24.82 -2.80
C GLY A 260 4.29 25.43 -1.81
N GLU A 261 3.01 25.01 -1.82
CA GLU A 261 2.00 25.49 -0.88
C GLU A 261 1.99 24.66 0.43
N THR A 262 1.58 25.29 1.52
CA THR A 262 1.34 24.63 2.80
C THR A 262 0.00 23.89 2.76
N ILE A 263 0.04 22.56 2.80
CA ILE A 263 -1.13 21.68 2.74
C ILE A 263 -1.33 20.85 4.01
N ALA A 264 -0.41 20.91 4.94
CA ALA A 264 -0.45 20.20 6.22
C ALA A 264 0.17 21.06 7.34
N SER A 265 0.04 20.61 8.59
CA SER A 265 0.75 21.19 9.74
C SER A 265 2.27 21.12 9.55
N GLY A 266 3.00 22.10 10.05
CA GLY A 266 4.47 22.11 10.03
C GLY A 266 5.13 20.91 10.74
N LEU A 267 4.36 20.14 11.51
CA LEU A 267 4.81 18.89 12.13
C LEU A 267 4.84 17.73 11.13
N VAL A 268 4.11 17.83 10.02
CA VAL A 268 3.90 16.72 9.09
C VAL A 268 4.98 16.70 8.02
N THR A 269 5.71 15.61 7.96
CA THR A 269 6.57 15.24 6.84
C THR A 269 6.13 13.85 6.34
N ILE A 270 5.89 13.72 5.03
CA ILE A 270 5.55 12.45 4.39
C ILE A 270 6.63 12.10 3.38
N TRP A 271 7.20 10.93 3.57
CA TRP A 271 8.21 10.36 2.69
C TRP A 271 7.61 9.35 1.71
N ASP A 272 8.07 9.37 0.47
CA ASP A 272 8.08 8.19 -0.39
C ASP A 272 9.48 7.61 -0.38
N ASP A 273 9.66 6.50 0.34
CA ASP A 273 10.95 5.89 0.60
C ASP A 273 11.07 4.50 -0.07
N PRO A 274 11.57 4.44 -1.31
CA PRO A 274 11.70 3.18 -2.03
C PRO A 274 12.81 2.26 -1.47
N PHE A 275 13.54 2.69 -0.44
CA PHE A 275 14.62 1.93 0.20
C PHE A 275 14.25 1.44 1.59
N ASP A 276 13.04 1.75 2.05
CA ASP A 276 12.52 1.21 3.31
C ASP A 276 12.50 -0.33 3.25
N LEU A 277 12.92 -0.96 4.35
CA LEU A 277 13.08 -2.42 4.43
C LEU A 277 11.77 -3.19 4.20
N VAL A 278 10.64 -2.53 4.35
CA VAL A 278 9.32 -3.13 4.14
C VAL A 278 9.10 -3.56 2.68
N ALA A 279 9.62 -2.77 1.71
CA ALA A 279 9.47 -3.08 0.28
C ALA A 279 10.57 -2.41 -0.58
N PRO A 280 11.85 -2.75 -0.37
CA PRO A 280 12.96 -2.06 -1.02
C PRO A 280 12.99 -2.32 -2.52
N ARG A 281 13.13 -1.25 -3.32
CA ARG A 281 13.28 -1.35 -4.78
C ARG A 281 14.21 -0.27 -5.34
N ALA A 282 15.02 -0.66 -6.34
CA ALA A 282 15.99 0.23 -6.97
C ALA A 282 15.41 1.04 -8.14
N PHE A 283 14.36 0.55 -8.78
CA PHE A 283 13.70 1.17 -9.93
C PHE A 283 12.19 0.94 -9.92
N ASP A 284 11.47 1.81 -10.60
CA ASP A 284 10.04 1.79 -10.73
C ASP A 284 9.51 0.88 -11.86
N GLY A 285 8.22 0.97 -12.19
CA GLY A 285 7.57 0.17 -13.23
C GLY A 285 7.99 0.51 -14.67
N GLU A 286 8.85 1.51 -14.88
CA GLU A 286 9.39 1.93 -16.18
C GLU A 286 10.92 1.84 -16.23
N GLY A 287 11.55 1.30 -15.19
CA GLY A 287 13.00 1.25 -15.08
C GLY A 287 13.64 2.58 -14.70
N THR A 288 12.88 3.56 -14.26
CA THR A 288 13.44 4.80 -13.70
C THR A 288 14.03 4.53 -12.33
N PRO A 289 15.29 4.97 -12.04
CA PRO A 289 15.87 4.84 -10.72
C PRO A 289 14.96 5.49 -9.65
N CYS A 290 14.67 4.73 -8.62
CA CYS A 290 13.92 5.26 -7.48
C CYS A 290 14.79 6.15 -6.60
N VAL A 291 14.19 7.17 -5.99
CA VAL A 291 14.84 8.11 -5.06
C VAL A 291 13.95 8.30 -3.85
N ARG A 292 14.55 8.28 -2.65
CA ARG A 292 13.85 8.73 -1.45
C ARG A 292 13.56 10.22 -1.56
N LYS A 293 12.32 10.60 -1.34
CA LYS A 293 11.88 11.99 -1.43
C LYS A 293 10.83 12.34 -0.38
N ALA A 294 10.91 13.56 0.12
CA ALA A 294 9.80 14.13 0.86
C ALA A 294 8.71 14.57 -0.14
N VAL A 295 7.52 14.03 -0.01
CA VAL A 295 6.34 14.45 -0.77
C VAL A 295 5.70 15.66 -0.08
N ILE A 296 5.60 15.60 1.24
CA ILE A 296 5.32 16.75 2.12
C ILE A 296 6.52 16.90 3.05
N GLU A 297 7.04 18.11 3.18
CA GLU A 297 8.12 18.42 4.11
C GLU A 297 7.71 19.63 4.98
N HIS A 298 7.63 19.40 6.28
CA HIS A 298 7.18 20.41 7.24
C HIS A 298 5.90 21.13 6.80
N GLY A 299 4.90 20.34 6.36
CA GLY A 299 3.59 20.83 5.91
C GLY A 299 3.54 21.34 4.47
N VAL A 300 4.67 21.49 3.79
CA VAL A 300 4.74 22.01 2.42
C VAL A 300 4.76 20.88 1.41
N LEU A 301 3.86 20.90 0.42
CA LEU A 301 3.90 19.96 -0.70
C LEU A 301 5.14 20.22 -1.57
N LYS A 302 6.05 19.28 -1.62
CA LYS A 302 7.33 19.43 -2.36
C LYS A 302 7.23 18.96 -3.78
N THR A 303 6.49 17.88 -4.02
CA THR A 303 6.34 17.29 -5.34
C THR A 303 5.10 16.42 -5.40
N LEU A 304 4.50 16.34 -6.59
CA LEU A 304 3.63 15.24 -6.95
C LEU A 304 4.48 14.06 -7.42
N LEU A 305 3.87 12.87 -7.46
CA LEU A 305 4.52 11.64 -7.91
C LEU A 305 4.36 11.51 -9.42
N HIS A 306 5.46 11.29 -10.13
CA HIS A 306 5.51 11.23 -11.58
C HIS A 306 6.04 9.91 -12.12
N ASN A 307 5.47 9.42 -13.19
CA ASN A 307 6.06 8.50 -14.14
C ASN A 307 6.68 9.28 -15.32
N LEU A 308 7.25 8.60 -16.32
CA LEU A 308 7.87 9.24 -17.48
C LEU A 308 6.88 10.07 -18.30
N LYS A 309 5.64 9.59 -18.48
CA LYS A 309 4.59 10.30 -19.24
C LYS A 309 4.21 11.61 -18.56
N THR A 310 3.85 11.55 -17.28
CA THR A 310 3.40 12.73 -16.53
C THR A 310 4.52 13.72 -16.29
N ALA A 311 5.75 13.24 -16.13
CA ALA A 311 6.94 14.08 -15.99
C ALA A 311 7.24 14.85 -17.29
N LYS A 312 7.20 14.17 -18.45
CA LYS A 312 7.36 14.83 -19.76
C LYS A 312 6.33 15.91 -19.97
N LYS A 313 5.04 15.62 -19.68
CA LYS A 313 3.95 16.60 -19.80
C LYS A 313 4.14 17.81 -18.87
N ALA A 314 4.75 17.60 -17.71
CA ALA A 314 5.07 18.68 -16.76
C ALA A 314 6.42 19.38 -17.02
N GLY A 315 7.20 18.95 -18.04
CA GLY A 315 8.51 19.52 -18.38
C GLY A 315 9.57 19.28 -17.29
N ARG A 316 9.51 18.13 -16.59
CA ARG A 316 10.41 17.76 -15.48
C ARG A 316 10.83 16.29 -15.56
N ASP A 317 11.73 15.88 -14.69
CA ASP A 317 12.15 14.49 -14.57
C ASP A 317 11.11 13.65 -13.81
N SER A 318 11.05 12.34 -14.12
CA SER A 318 10.25 11.38 -13.37
C SER A 318 10.75 11.27 -11.93
N THR A 319 9.80 11.08 -11.01
CA THR A 319 10.13 10.87 -9.59
C THR A 319 10.38 9.40 -9.24
N GLY A 320 10.36 8.48 -10.23
CA GLY A 320 10.54 7.06 -10.03
C GLY A 320 9.32 6.39 -9.39
N ASN A 321 8.13 6.82 -9.79
CA ASN A 321 6.85 6.38 -9.23
C ASN A 321 5.93 5.69 -10.23
N ALA A 322 6.45 5.24 -11.37
CA ALA A 322 5.70 4.38 -12.26
C ALA A 322 5.32 3.07 -11.55
N SER A 323 4.05 2.68 -11.67
CA SER A 323 3.55 1.44 -11.08
C SER A 323 2.93 0.54 -12.13
N ARG A 324 3.21 -0.77 -12.02
CA ARG A 324 2.52 -1.83 -12.77
C ARG A 324 2.11 -2.92 -11.78
N ARG A 325 0.84 -3.26 -11.75
CA ARG A 325 0.32 -4.34 -10.89
C ARG A 325 0.70 -5.72 -11.41
N SER A 326 0.79 -5.87 -12.73
CA SER A 326 1.18 -7.10 -13.42
C SER A 326 1.73 -6.76 -14.79
N ALA A 327 2.25 -7.75 -15.51
CA ALA A 327 2.66 -7.58 -16.90
C ALA A 327 1.49 -7.17 -17.83
N ALA A 328 0.26 -7.55 -17.49
CA ALA A 328 -0.94 -7.17 -18.25
C ALA A 328 -1.42 -5.73 -18.00
N SER A 329 -0.93 -5.09 -16.93
CA SER A 329 -1.43 -3.77 -16.50
C SER A 329 -0.75 -2.64 -17.25
N SER A 330 -1.53 -1.59 -17.55
CA SER A 330 -0.97 -0.30 -17.97
C SER A 330 -0.13 0.34 -16.87
N VAL A 331 0.77 1.24 -17.26
CA VAL A 331 1.60 1.99 -16.32
C VAL A 331 0.78 3.09 -15.64
N GLY A 332 0.70 3.04 -14.33
CA GLY A 332 0.11 4.07 -13.49
C GLY A 332 1.16 4.88 -12.74
N VAL A 333 0.70 5.65 -11.76
CA VAL A 333 1.54 6.39 -10.80
C VAL A 333 1.07 6.05 -9.40
N SER A 334 1.97 5.58 -8.54
CA SER A 334 1.69 5.35 -7.12
C SER A 334 2.95 5.52 -6.27
N PRO A 335 2.81 5.81 -4.97
CA PRO A 335 3.95 5.76 -4.05
C PRO A 335 4.51 4.34 -3.94
N THR A 336 5.72 4.23 -3.41
CA THR A 336 6.36 2.95 -3.09
C THR A 336 6.10 2.56 -1.63
N VAL A 337 6.77 3.26 -0.72
CA VAL A 337 6.55 3.20 0.72
C VAL A 337 6.24 4.60 1.18
N PHE A 338 4.97 4.86 1.39
CA PHE A 338 4.43 6.19 1.70
C PHE A 338 4.16 6.27 3.19
N ARG A 339 5.00 7.03 3.90
CA ARG A 339 4.92 7.05 5.35
C ARG A 339 5.07 8.43 5.95
N VAL A 340 4.35 8.67 7.03
CA VAL A 340 4.54 9.83 7.90
C VAL A 340 5.83 9.64 8.70
N GLU A 341 6.62 10.69 8.82
CA GLU A 341 7.78 10.73 9.70
C GLU A 341 7.34 10.65 11.17
N THR A 342 8.03 9.83 11.97
CA THR A 342 7.72 9.68 13.38
C THR A 342 7.99 10.95 14.17
N GLY A 343 7.08 11.28 15.08
CA GLY A 343 7.30 12.31 16.09
C GLY A 343 8.10 11.77 17.29
N LYS A 344 8.05 12.51 18.39
CA LYS A 344 8.79 12.16 19.62
C LYS A 344 7.90 11.65 20.74
N HIS A 345 6.59 11.90 20.66
CA HIS A 345 5.66 11.56 21.73
C HIS A 345 5.48 10.04 21.80
N ASP A 346 5.56 9.50 23.01
CA ASP A 346 5.06 8.16 23.27
C ASP A 346 3.52 8.18 23.42
N TYR A 347 2.92 7.00 23.60
CA TYR A 347 1.47 6.87 23.65
C TYR A 347 0.85 7.61 24.86
N ASP A 348 1.50 7.58 26.01
CA ASP A 348 1.01 8.22 27.24
C ASP A 348 1.09 9.75 27.11
N GLU A 349 2.15 10.28 26.50
CA GLU A 349 2.28 11.69 26.19
C GLU A 349 1.20 12.16 25.22
N LEU A 350 0.86 11.35 24.20
CA LEU A 350 -0.24 11.66 23.29
C LEU A 350 -1.60 11.66 23.98
N LEU A 351 -1.85 10.76 24.94
CA LEU A 351 -3.06 10.76 25.75
C LEU A 351 -3.18 12.00 26.63
N LEU A 352 -2.10 12.41 27.24
CA LEU A 352 -2.06 13.65 28.02
C LEU A 352 -2.31 14.88 27.14
N GLU A 353 -1.69 14.93 25.96
CA GLU A 353 -1.90 16.03 25.00
C GLU A 353 -3.34 16.03 24.43
N LEU A 354 -3.93 14.86 24.18
CA LEU A 354 -5.33 14.72 23.78
C LEU A 354 -6.25 15.33 24.84
N GLY A 355 -5.96 15.08 26.13
CA GLY A 355 -6.76 15.55 27.26
C GLY A 355 -8.14 14.89 27.27
N THR A 356 -9.14 15.54 26.67
CA THR A 356 -10.50 14.97 26.48
C THR A 356 -10.82 14.92 24.99
N GLY A 357 -11.21 13.74 24.49
CA GLY A 357 -11.47 13.51 23.08
C GLY A 357 -11.67 12.03 22.76
N LEU A 358 -11.36 11.63 21.55
CA LEU A 358 -11.52 10.27 21.07
C LEU A 358 -10.19 9.71 20.56
N ILE A 359 -9.94 8.44 20.85
CA ILE A 359 -9.01 7.61 20.08
C ILE A 359 -9.83 6.94 19.00
N ILE A 360 -9.40 6.99 17.76
CA ILE A 360 -9.95 6.21 16.66
C ILE A 360 -8.93 5.15 16.29
N SER A 361 -9.27 3.89 16.53
CA SER A 361 -8.41 2.73 16.23
C SER A 361 -8.78 2.04 14.93
N GLU A 362 -10.03 2.18 14.47
CA GLU A 362 -10.57 1.47 13.32
C GLU A 362 -11.46 2.38 12.48
N LEU A 363 -11.31 2.27 11.16
CA LEU A 363 -12.16 2.92 10.17
C LEU A 363 -12.71 1.88 9.21
N GLU A 364 -14.01 1.93 8.97
CA GLU A 364 -14.70 1.01 8.07
C GLU A 364 -15.37 1.76 6.92
N GLY A 365 -15.52 1.09 5.77
CA GLY A 365 -16.23 1.63 4.62
C GLY A 365 -15.40 2.57 3.74
N ILE A 366 -14.08 2.49 3.78
CA ILE A 366 -13.14 3.32 2.99
C ILE A 366 -13.56 3.39 1.52
N HIS A 367 -13.92 2.25 0.90
CA HIS A 367 -14.28 2.16 -0.51
C HIS A 367 -15.55 2.93 -0.92
N ALA A 368 -16.37 3.33 0.05
CA ALA A 368 -17.65 4.01 -0.19
C ALA A 368 -17.75 5.37 0.49
N GLY A 369 -16.98 5.59 1.55
CA GLY A 369 -17.04 6.80 2.37
C GLY A 369 -15.93 7.82 2.12
N VAL A 370 -15.13 7.64 1.06
CA VAL A 370 -14.01 8.52 0.68
C VAL A 370 -14.22 9.08 -0.71
N ASP A 371 -14.03 10.37 -0.87
CA ASP A 371 -13.91 11.03 -2.18
C ASP A 371 -12.44 11.48 -2.38
N GLU A 372 -11.73 10.73 -3.19
CA GLU A 372 -10.31 10.97 -3.47
C GLU A 372 -10.07 12.31 -4.21
N VAL A 373 -11.09 12.88 -4.86
CA VAL A 373 -10.97 14.12 -5.64
C VAL A 373 -11.15 15.34 -4.73
N SER A 374 -12.20 15.34 -3.92
CA SER A 374 -12.49 16.46 -2.98
C SER A 374 -11.68 16.37 -1.67
N GLY A 375 -11.17 15.19 -1.34
CA GLY A 375 -10.52 14.92 -0.07
C GLY A 375 -11.48 14.67 1.09
N ASP A 376 -12.79 14.60 0.84
CA ASP A 376 -13.79 14.41 1.88
C ASP A 376 -13.90 12.92 2.27
N PHE A 377 -14.17 12.69 3.54
CA PHE A 377 -14.45 11.36 4.05
C PHE A 377 -15.56 11.37 5.09
N SER A 378 -16.31 10.27 5.14
CA SER A 378 -17.33 9.98 6.15
C SER A 378 -17.36 8.47 6.39
N LEU A 379 -16.73 8.03 7.47
CA LEU A 379 -16.39 6.63 7.72
C LEU A 379 -16.95 6.17 9.05
N LYS A 380 -17.50 4.95 9.07
CA LYS A 380 -17.80 4.28 10.33
C LYS A 380 -16.50 4.09 11.11
N ALA A 381 -16.55 4.32 12.42
CA ALA A 381 -15.37 4.28 13.27
C ALA A 381 -15.63 3.61 14.61
N ALA A 382 -14.55 3.08 15.17
CA ALA A 382 -14.49 2.56 16.53
C ALA A 382 -13.19 3.00 17.21
N GLY A 383 -13.20 3.00 18.54
CA GLY A 383 -12.06 3.41 19.33
C GLY A 383 -12.41 3.58 20.81
N PHE A 384 -11.95 4.67 21.42
CA PHE A 384 -12.11 4.89 22.86
C PHE A 384 -12.39 6.35 23.19
N LEU A 385 -13.23 6.58 24.19
CA LEU A 385 -13.40 7.88 24.83
C LEU A 385 -12.26 8.10 25.83
N VAL A 386 -11.68 9.29 25.76
CA VAL A 386 -10.63 9.74 26.70
C VAL A 386 -11.13 10.97 27.45
N GLU A 387 -10.95 10.97 28.75
CA GLU A 387 -11.22 12.13 29.63
C GLU A 387 -10.01 12.38 30.52
N ASN A 388 -9.53 13.63 30.55
CA ASN A 388 -8.38 14.04 31.35
C ASN A 388 -7.12 13.18 31.10
N GLY A 389 -6.87 12.76 29.85
CA GLY A 389 -5.74 11.94 29.46
C GLY A 389 -5.86 10.45 29.83
N ALA A 390 -7.01 9.99 30.28
CA ALA A 390 -7.26 8.59 30.64
C ALA A 390 -8.34 7.98 29.76
N VAL A 391 -8.13 6.75 29.29
CA VAL A 391 -9.14 5.98 28.56
C VAL A 391 -10.28 5.61 29.51
N VAL A 392 -11.50 6.00 29.17
CA VAL A 392 -12.69 5.80 30.02
C VAL A 392 -13.50 4.57 29.60
N ARG A 393 -13.78 4.46 28.30
CA ARG A 393 -14.57 3.35 27.76
C ARG A 393 -14.36 3.21 26.25
N PRO A 394 -14.64 2.01 25.70
CA PRO A 394 -14.66 1.83 24.25
C PRO A 394 -15.87 2.55 23.62
N VAL A 395 -15.69 2.91 22.33
CA VAL A 395 -16.68 3.62 21.51
C VAL A 395 -16.84 2.90 20.19
N SER A 396 -18.07 2.68 19.77
CA SER A 396 -18.40 2.13 18.45
C SER A 396 -19.69 2.72 17.90
N ASN A 397 -20.07 2.32 16.69
CA ASN A 397 -21.27 2.80 16.00
C ASN A 397 -21.30 4.34 15.88
N ILE A 398 -20.17 4.93 15.62
CA ILE A 398 -20.02 6.34 15.30
C ILE A 398 -19.55 6.51 13.85
N THR A 399 -19.78 7.68 13.31
CA THR A 399 -19.22 8.10 12.02
C THR A 399 -18.25 9.26 12.26
N VAL A 400 -17.04 9.16 11.73
CA VAL A 400 -16.07 10.24 11.71
C VAL A 400 -16.01 10.84 10.32
N ALA A 401 -16.17 12.15 10.21
CA ALA A 401 -16.20 12.86 8.94
C ALA A 401 -15.25 14.08 8.95
N GLY A 402 -14.69 14.36 7.80
CA GLY A 402 -13.79 15.48 7.61
C GLY A 402 -13.28 15.59 6.18
N ASN A 403 -12.30 16.46 5.99
CA ASN A 403 -11.54 16.60 4.76
C ASN A 403 -10.08 16.31 5.04
N PHE A 404 -9.45 15.43 4.27
CA PHE A 404 -8.09 14.94 4.52
C PHE A 404 -7.06 16.07 4.57
N VAL A 405 -7.11 17.03 3.64
CA VAL A 405 -6.15 18.16 3.63
C VAL A 405 -6.36 19.07 4.84
N SER A 406 -7.61 19.35 5.21
CA SER A 406 -7.92 20.12 6.41
C SER A 406 -7.45 19.40 7.68
N MET A 407 -7.75 18.10 7.79
CA MET A 407 -7.29 17.26 8.90
C MET A 407 -5.76 17.28 9.04
N MET A 408 -5.02 17.18 7.92
CA MET A 408 -3.56 17.22 7.95
C MET A 408 -3.01 18.59 8.39
N LYS A 409 -3.73 19.68 8.14
CA LYS A 409 -3.39 21.02 8.67
C LYS A 409 -3.62 21.14 10.17
N ASP A 410 -4.60 20.40 10.68
CA ASP A 410 -5.03 20.41 12.07
C ASP A 410 -4.27 19.41 12.96
N VAL A 411 -3.20 18.80 12.45
CA VAL A 411 -2.30 17.92 13.24
C VAL A 411 -1.54 18.75 14.27
N VAL A 412 -1.64 18.35 15.53
CA VAL A 412 -1.03 19.05 16.69
C VAL A 412 0.06 18.22 17.38
N ALA A 413 0.04 16.89 17.25
CA ALA A 413 1.11 16.01 17.75
C ALA A 413 1.23 14.75 16.89
N ILE A 414 2.43 14.16 16.89
CA ILE A 414 2.74 12.92 16.14
C ILE A 414 3.50 11.99 17.09
N GLY A 415 3.11 10.73 17.10
CA GLY A 415 3.68 9.68 17.90
C GLY A 415 4.99 9.11 17.37
N SER A 416 5.64 8.27 18.17
CA SER A 416 6.84 7.50 17.81
C SER A 416 6.53 6.06 17.37
N ASP A 417 5.27 5.65 17.41
CA ASP A 417 4.74 4.30 17.25
C ASP A 417 4.43 3.94 15.78
N LEU A 418 5.42 4.10 14.88
CA LEU A 418 5.25 3.77 13.45
C LEU A 418 4.77 2.33 13.26
N ARG A 419 3.71 2.16 12.48
CA ARG A 419 3.20 0.88 11.99
C ARG A 419 2.91 0.98 10.49
N PHE A 420 2.94 -0.15 9.82
CA PHE A 420 2.50 -0.29 8.44
C PHE A 420 1.15 -1.02 8.40
N GLY A 421 0.22 -0.52 7.60
CA GLY A 421 -1.03 -1.20 7.30
C GLY A 421 -0.84 -2.33 6.27
N MET A 422 -1.93 -3.08 6.01
CA MET A 422 -1.92 -4.06 4.92
C MET A 422 -1.61 -3.38 3.59
N PRO A 423 -0.77 -3.97 2.73
CA PRO A 423 -0.45 -3.38 1.42
C PRO A 423 -1.69 -3.18 0.54
N GLN A 424 -1.86 -1.99 -0.02
CA GLN A 424 -2.99 -1.63 -0.89
C GLN A 424 -2.48 -0.90 -2.15
N GLY A 425 -1.79 -1.62 -3.04
CA GLY A 425 -1.17 -1.03 -4.23
C GLY A 425 0.10 -0.21 -3.95
N GLY A 426 0.51 -0.12 -2.70
CA GLY A 426 1.69 0.48 -2.11
C GLY A 426 1.78 0.08 -0.65
N TYR A 427 2.82 0.53 0.04
CA TYR A 427 3.00 0.31 1.47
C TYR A 427 2.79 1.64 2.20
N PHE A 428 1.86 1.67 3.14
CA PHE A 428 1.48 2.87 3.87
C PHE A 428 1.84 2.73 5.34
N GLY A 429 2.59 3.70 5.86
CA GLY A 429 3.04 3.70 7.25
C GLY A 429 2.69 5.00 7.95
N SER A 430 2.25 4.91 9.19
CA SER A 430 2.03 6.08 10.03
C SER A 430 2.26 5.77 11.50
N PRO A 431 2.79 6.72 12.29
CA PRO A 431 2.59 6.73 13.73
C PRO A 431 1.18 7.20 14.07
N SER A 432 0.79 7.14 15.34
CA SER A 432 -0.40 7.82 15.86
C SER A 432 -0.33 9.32 15.60
N MET A 433 -1.46 9.92 15.19
CA MET A 433 -1.54 11.34 14.91
C MET A 433 -2.70 12.00 15.67
N LEU A 434 -2.39 13.05 16.43
CA LEU A 434 -3.39 13.83 17.14
C LEU A 434 -3.82 15.03 16.28
N VAL A 435 -5.13 15.13 16.04
CA VAL A 435 -5.75 16.26 15.33
C VAL A 435 -6.65 17.06 16.24
N SER A 436 -6.69 18.38 16.03
CA SER A 436 -7.41 19.31 16.91
C SER A 436 -8.93 19.19 16.83
N GLY A 437 -9.49 18.64 15.71
CA GLY A 437 -10.94 18.47 15.59
C GLY A 437 -11.35 17.66 14.37
N LEU A 438 -12.26 16.70 14.59
CA LEU A 438 -13.03 16.01 13.55
C LEU A 438 -14.50 15.98 13.94
N THR A 439 -15.37 16.00 12.95
CA THR A 439 -16.80 15.85 13.18
C THR A 439 -17.13 14.36 13.44
N VAL A 440 -17.85 14.13 14.51
CA VAL A 440 -18.31 12.79 14.90
C VAL A 440 -19.83 12.81 14.99
N ALA A 441 -20.47 11.88 14.30
CA ALA A 441 -21.88 11.59 14.45
C ALA A 441 -22.02 10.27 15.25
N GLY A 442 -22.80 10.34 16.34
CA GLY A 442 -23.09 9.23 17.23
C GLY A 442 -24.56 9.21 17.58
N ASN A 443 -24.91 9.43 18.86
CA ASN A 443 -26.29 9.54 19.31
C ASN A 443 -26.93 10.90 18.92
#